data_85a59a63bb287d43ea91a86ac408af68
#
_entry.id   85a59a63bb287d43ea91a86ac408af68
#
_cell.length_a   1.000
_cell.length_b   1.000
_cell.length_c   1.000
_cell.angle_alpha   90.00
_cell.angle_beta   90.00
_cell.angle_gamma   90.00
#
_symmetry.space_group_name_H-M   'P 1'
#
loop_
_entity.id
_entity.type
_entity.pdbx_description
1 polymer ?
#
loop_
_entity_poly.entity_id
_entity_poly.type
_entity_poly.pdbx_seq_one_letter_code
_entity_poly.pdbx_strand_id
1 'polypeptide(L)'
;MNKSEAYVKVWFESSCKPELIPDETEINEIIEDFSHPGIGDAVPRYFRDIPKNKPVDLSKFTMPILYIHGEHDPRQPLEYCEGMEKHLPGLQAILVLDSGHFITRERPVETTNAMMWFFNSMLGSSVKLFDRSKELGFPTKPTAAPTKSFGVNSLKFD
;
A
#
# COMPACT_ATOMS: atom_id res chain seq x y z
N MET A 1 6.44 -0.96 30.19
CA MET A 1 5.94 -1.09 28.79
C MET A 1 4.87 -2.17 28.79
N ASN A 2 3.64 -1.84 28.43
CA ASN A 2 2.60 -2.84 28.32
C ASN A 2 2.75 -3.62 26.99
N LYS A 3 1.98 -4.72 26.82
CA LYS A 3 2.12 -5.58 25.63
C LYS A 3 1.77 -4.86 24.33
N SER A 4 0.79 -3.97 24.35
CA SER A 4 0.37 -3.18 23.17
C SER A 4 1.45 -2.21 22.76
N GLU A 5 2.07 -1.51 23.72
CA GLU A 5 3.17 -0.59 23.46
C GLU A 5 4.39 -1.30 22.82
N ALA A 6 4.80 -2.43 23.39
CA ALA A 6 5.90 -3.21 22.83
C ALA A 6 5.60 -3.69 21.41
N TYR A 7 4.38 -4.17 21.18
CA TYR A 7 3.94 -4.64 19.87
C TYR A 7 3.98 -3.52 18.82
N VAL A 8 3.37 -2.36 19.11
CA VAL A 8 3.31 -1.23 18.17
C VAL A 8 4.70 -0.73 17.81
N LYS A 9 5.56 -0.47 18.81
CA LYS A 9 6.93 0.01 18.56
C LYS A 9 7.72 -0.96 17.68
N VAL A 10 7.79 -2.23 18.07
CA VAL A 10 8.53 -3.25 17.30
C VAL A 10 7.96 -3.41 15.89
N TRP A 11 6.63 -3.33 15.72
CA TRP A 11 6.00 -3.47 14.43
C TRP A 11 6.42 -2.37 13.46
N PHE A 12 6.38 -1.11 13.89
CA PHE A 12 6.78 0.02 13.04
C PHE A 12 8.30 0.06 12.82
N GLU A 13 9.11 -0.08 13.88
CA GLU A 13 10.57 -0.10 13.80
C GLU A 13 11.09 -1.19 12.85
N SER A 14 10.43 -2.34 12.80
CA SER A 14 10.82 -3.47 11.95
C SER A 14 10.15 -3.51 10.58
N SER A 15 9.31 -2.55 10.24
CA SER A 15 8.49 -2.61 9.01
C SER A 15 8.56 -1.34 8.17
N CYS A 16 8.84 -0.18 8.75
CA CYS A 16 9.06 1.06 8.02
C CYS A 16 10.51 1.18 7.52
N LYS A 17 10.71 2.03 6.50
CA LYS A 17 12.04 2.59 6.27
C LYS A 17 12.50 3.34 7.52
N PRO A 18 13.79 3.26 7.93
CA PRO A 18 14.27 3.87 9.16
C PRO A 18 13.95 5.37 9.30
N GLU A 19 14.06 6.12 8.21
CA GLU A 19 13.78 7.57 8.18
C GLU A 19 12.27 7.90 8.13
N LEU A 20 11.41 6.90 8.00
CA LEU A 20 9.96 7.02 7.91
C LEU A 20 9.24 6.33 9.09
N ILE A 21 9.97 5.93 10.11
CA ILE A 21 9.38 5.43 11.36
C ILE A 21 8.54 6.56 11.99
N PRO A 22 7.31 6.28 12.48
CA PRO A 22 6.50 7.27 13.16
C PRO A 22 7.24 7.93 14.32
N ASP A 23 6.98 9.20 14.54
CA ASP A 23 7.48 9.89 15.72
C ASP A 23 6.78 9.41 17.01
N GLU A 24 7.29 9.85 18.16
CA GLU A 24 6.76 9.42 19.44
C GLU A 24 5.30 9.80 19.65
N THR A 25 4.85 10.92 19.10
CA THR A 25 3.46 11.39 19.21
C THR A 25 2.54 10.45 18.45
N GLU A 26 2.85 10.16 17.18
CA GLU A 26 2.08 9.24 16.35
C GLU A 26 2.08 7.82 16.92
N ILE A 27 3.23 7.34 17.42
CA ILE A 27 3.31 6.03 18.08
C ILE A 27 2.40 5.96 19.31
N ASN A 28 2.33 7.02 20.11
CA ASN A 28 1.50 7.04 21.32
C ASN A 28 0.00 7.03 20.97
N GLU A 29 -0.43 7.74 19.94
CA GLU A 29 -1.81 7.68 19.44
C GLU A 29 -2.19 6.26 19.00
N ILE A 30 -1.31 5.59 18.26
CA ILE A 30 -1.54 4.20 17.83
C ILE A 30 -1.56 3.24 19.03
N ILE A 31 -0.71 3.44 20.04
CA ILE A 31 -0.71 2.65 21.27
C ILE A 31 -2.03 2.81 22.01
N GLU A 32 -2.58 4.02 22.08
CA GLU A 32 -3.89 4.28 22.68
C GLU A 32 -4.98 3.46 21.99
N ASP A 33 -5.04 3.48 20.66
CA ASP A 33 -5.98 2.67 19.87
C ASP A 33 -5.83 1.17 20.13
N PHE A 34 -4.59 0.67 20.15
CA PHE A 34 -4.30 -0.74 20.43
C PHE A 34 -4.54 -1.14 21.90
N SER A 35 -4.76 -0.19 22.78
CA SER A 35 -5.04 -0.43 24.20
C SER A 35 -6.54 -0.61 24.52
N HIS A 36 -7.41 -0.43 23.52
CA HIS A 36 -8.84 -0.68 23.70
C HIS A 36 -9.13 -2.14 24.06
N PRO A 37 -10.13 -2.41 24.89
CA PRO A 37 -10.50 -3.76 25.31
C PRO A 37 -10.76 -4.67 24.11
N GLY A 38 -10.10 -5.84 24.09
CA GLY A 38 -10.25 -6.86 23.06
C GLY A 38 -9.26 -6.76 21.88
N ILE A 39 -8.60 -5.62 21.65
CA ILE A 39 -7.62 -5.49 20.57
C ILE A 39 -6.43 -6.41 20.79
N GLY A 40 -5.91 -6.50 22.01
CA GLY A 40 -4.79 -7.38 22.36
C GLY A 40 -5.04 -8.86 22.06
N ASP A 41 -6.29 -9.30 22.04
CA ASP A 41 -6.68 -10.66 21.67
C ASP A 41 -7.03 -10.79 20.17
N ALA A 42 -7.54 -9.72 19.55
CA ALA A 42 -7.97 -9.72 18.16
C ALA A 42 -6.78 -9.90 17.21
N VAL A 43 -5.68 -9.19 17.43
CA VAL A 43 -4.50 -9.23 16.55
C VAL A 43 -3.86 -10.63 16.51
N PRO A 44 -3.51 -11.29 17.65
CA PRO A 44 -2.99 -12.66 17.62
C PRO A 44 -3.99 -13.67 17.01
N ARG A 45 -5.30 -13.46 17.20
CA ARG A 45 -6.34 -14.31 16.61
C ARG A 45 -6.35 -14.17 15.10
N TYR A 46 -6.27 -12.95 14.57
CA TYR A 46 -6.19 -12.70 13.13
C TYR A 46 -5.05 -13.50 12.49
N PHE A 47 -3.82 -13.37 12.99
CA PHE A 47 -2.67 -14.09 12.44
C PHE A 47 -2.77 -15.61 12.58
N ARG A 48 -3.35 -16.11 13.66
CA ARG A 48 -3.57 -17.53 13.85
C ARG A 48 -4.60 -18.12 12.90
N ASP A 49 -5.56 -17.31 12.45
CA ASP A 49 -6.66 -17.76 11.60
C ASP A 49 -6.37 -17.62 10.11
N ILE A 50 -5.39 -16.80 9.69
CA ILE A 50 -4.95 -16.67 8.29
C ILE A 50 -4.69 -18.03 7.62
N PRO A 51 -3.92 -18.97 8.20
CA PRO A 51 -3.64 -20.26 7.57
C PRO A 51 -4.88 -21.15 7.38
N LYS A 52 -5.99 -20.82 8.05
CA LYS A 52 -7.26 -21.57 7.93
C LYS A 52 -8.11 -21.10 6.76
N ASN A 53 -7.76 -19.96 6.17
CA ASN A 53 -8.49 -19.42 5.03
C ASN A 53 -8.28 -20.32 3.81
N LYS A 54 -9.36 -20.53 3.06
CA LYS A 54 -9.26 -21.23 1.77
C LYS A 54 -8.51 -20.35 0.77
N PRO A 55 -7.69 -20.94 -0.11
CA PRO A 55 -7.08 -20.22 -1.21
C PRO A 55 -8.16 -19.51 -2.04
N VAL A 56 -7.89 -18.26 -2.39
CA VAL A 56 -8.77 -17.48 -3.27
C VAL A 56 -8.42 -17.79 -4.72
N ASP A 57 -9.43 -18.03 -5.53
CA ASP A 57 -9.27 -18.20 -6.97
C ASP A 57 -9.04 -16.83 -7.63
N LEU A 58 -7.79 -16.48 -7.81
CA LEU A 58 -7.37 -15.18 -8.36
C LEU A 58 -7.76 -15.00 -9.83
N SER A 59 -8.02 -16.08 -10.57
CA SER A 59 -8.45 -16.02 -11.98
C SER A 59 -9.78 -15.31 -12.19
N LYS A 60 -10.59 -15.19 -11.13
CA LYS A 60 -11.87 -14.47 -11.14
C LYS A 60 -11.75 -12.95 -10.99
N PHE A 61 -10.57 -12.44 -10.67
CA PHE A 61 -10.33 -11.01 -10.50
C PHE A 61 -10.06 -10.37 -11.87
N THR A 62 -11.13 -10.17 -12.64
CA THR A 62 -11.05 -9.59 -13.99
C THR A 62 -11.22 -8.07 -14.03
N MET A 63 -11.63 -7.43 -12.90
CA MET A 63 -11.68 -5.98 -12.79
C MET A 63 -10.27 -5.39 -12.90
N PRO A 64 -10.13 -4.14 -13.37
CA PRO A 64 -8.84 -3.46 -13.38
C PRO A 64 -8.21 -3.40 -11.98
N ILE A 65 -6.95 -3.76 -11.87
CA ILE A 65 -6.20 -3.82 -10.60
C ILE A 65 -4.93 -2.99 -10.74
N LEU A 66 -4.71 -2.07 -9.81
CA LEU A 66 -3.42 -1.45 -9.52
C LEU A 66 -2.85 -2.10 -8.25
N TYR A 67 -1.66 -2.64 -8.33
CA TYR A 67 -0.92 -3.12 -7.17
C TYR A 67 0.19 -2.13 -6.81
N ILE A 68 0.25 -1.71 -5.55
CA ILE A 68 1.29 -0.79 -5.06
C ILE A 68 2.11 -1.53 -4.01
N HIS A 69 3.44 -1.48 -4.13
CA HIS A 69 4.37 -2.20 -3.27
C HIS A 69 5.47 -1.29 -2.75
N GLY A 70 5.96 -1.56 -1.53
CA GLY A 70 7.12 -0.89 -0.95
C GLY A 70 8.41 -1.63 -1.32
N GLU A 71 9.37 -0.94 -1.93
CA GLU A 71 10.65 -1.54 -2.36
C GLU A 71 11.43 -2.18 -1.20
N HIS A 72 11.29 -1.60 -0.02
CA HIS A 72 12.02 -2.02 1.19
C HIS A 72 11.13 -2.73 2.20
N ASP A 73 10.00 -3.30 1.77
CA ASP A 73 9.10 -4.02 2.65
C ASP A 73 9.75 -5.33 3.17
N PRO A 74 10.10 -5.42 4.47
CA PRO A 74 10.74 -6.61 5.01
C PRO A 74 9.73 -7.74 5.30
N ARG A 75 8.42 -7.46 5.21
CA ARG A 75 7.35 -8.43 5.47
C ARG A 75 6.88 -9.11 4.20
N GLN A 76 6.90 -8.38 3.09
CA GLN A 76 6.53 -8.84 1.78
C GLN A 76 7.63 -8.47 0.79
N PRO A 77 8.64 -9.33 0.61
CA PRO A 77 9.73 -9.07 -0.32
C PRO A 77 9.25 -8.76 -1.73
N LEU A 78 9.98 -7.90 -2.45
CA LEU A 78 9.61 -7.44 -3.79
C LEU A 78 9.44 -8.60 -4.80
N GLU A 79 10.12 -9.71 -4.58
CA GLU A 79 10.02 -10.94 -5.37
C GLU A 79 8.60 -11.51 -5.40
N TYR A 80 7.74 -11.16 -4.43
CA TYR A 80 6.32 -11.56 -4.45
C TYR A 80 5.53 -10.90 -5.58
N CYS A 81 6.05 -9.82 -6.17
CA CYS A 81 5.46 -9.19 -7.35
C CYS A 81 5.75 -9.96 -8.65
N GLU A 82 6.76 -10.83 -8.65
CA GLU A 82 7.18 -11.58 -9.84
C GLU A 82 6.11 -12.58 -10.26
N GLY A 83 5.71 -12.51 -11.51
CA GLY A 83 4.71 -13.42 -12.08
C GLY A 83 3.28 -13.17 -11.62
N MET A 84 3.01 -12.10 -10.88
CA MET A 84 1.66 -11.76 -10.40
C MET A 84 0.68 -11.60 -11.57
N GLU A 85 1.13 -11.10 -12.71
CA GLU A 85 0.35 -10.95 -13.95
C GLU A 85 -0.20 -12.28 -14.49
N LYS A 86 0.44 -13.40 -14.16
CA LYS A 86 -0.01 -14.74 -14.59
C LYS A 86 -1.21 -15.23 -13.81
N HIS A 87 -1.44 -14.66 -12.62
CA HIS A 87 -2.47 -15.10 -11.69
C HIS A 87 -3.61 -14.10 -11.55
N LEU A 88 -3.39 -12.84 -11.91
CA LEU A 88 -4.35 -11.74 -11.80
C LEU A 88 -4.66 -11.17 -13.18
N PRO A 89 -5.67 -11.70 -13.90
CA PRO A 89 -5.97 -11.27 -15.26
C PRO A 89 -6.37 -9.80 -15.38
N GLY A 90 -6.88 -9.19 -14.30
CA GLY A 90 -7.22 -7.78 -14.22
C GLY A 90 -6.05 -6.84 -13.93
N LEU A 91 -4.84 -7.37 -13.67
CA LEU A 91 -3.69 -6.54 -13.30
C LEU A 91 -3.27 -5.62 -14.45
N GLN A 92 -3.32 -4.30 -14.20
CA GLN A 92 -2.98 -3.27 -15.17
C GLN A 92 -1.61 -2.65 -14.92
N ALA A 93 -1.22 -2.54 -13.66
CA ALA A 93 0.08 -1.99 -13.29
C ALA A 93 0.53 -2.51 -11.92
N ILE A 94 1.85 -2.61 -11.76
CA ILE A 94 2.54 -2.74 -10.48
C ILE A 94 3.37 -1.48 -10.30
N LEU A 95 3.12 -0.75 -9.22
CA LEU A 95 3.88 0.43 -8.83
C LEU A 95 4.71 0.10 -7.61
N VAL A 96 6.01 0.33 -7.70
CA VAL A 96 6.94 0.16 -6.59
C VAL A 96 7.37 1.53 -6.09
N LEU A 97 7.17 1.77 -4.80
CA LEU A 97 7.53 3.03 -4.14
C LEU A 97 8.71 2.82 -3.19
N ASP A 98 9.52 3.84 -3.03
CA ASP A 98 10.63 3.88 -2.07
C ASP A 98 10.10 3.97 -0.63
N SER A 99 9.50 2.89 -0.14
CA SER A 99 8.87 2.76 1.17
C SER A 99 9.06 1.36 1.75
N GLY A 100 8.77 1.22 3.03
CA GLY A 100 8.63 -0.07 3.70
C GLY A 100 7.20 -0.63 3.57
N HIS A 101 6.72 -1.25 4.65
CA HIS A 101 5.45 -1.98 4.67
C HIS A 101 4.22 -1.06 4.68
N PHE A 102 4.30 0.11 5.32
CA PHE A 102 3.16 1.01 5.51
C PHE A 102 3.10 2.09 4.42
N ILE A 103 2.96 1.66 3.17
CA ILE A 103 3.08 2.47 1.95
C ILE A 103 2.23 3.75 2.02
N THR A 104 0.97 3.64 2.41
CA THR A 104 0.04 4.78 2.47
C THR A 104 0.44 5.82 3.52
N ARG A 105 1.11 5.39 4.57
CA ARG A 105 1.65 6.26 5.60
C ARG A 105 3.01 6.84 5.19
N GLU A 106 3.87 6.00 4.65
CA GLU A 106 5.25 6.37 4.32
C GLU A 106 5.33 7.24 3.05
N ARG A 107 4.42 7.02 2.10
CA ARG A 107 4.33 7.73 0.81
C ARG A 107 2.89 8.13 0.48
N PRO A 108 2.25 8.96 1.32
CA PRO A 108 0.82 9.30 1.15
C PRO A 108 0.53 10.05 -0.15
N VAL A 109 1.42 10.95 -0.55
CA VAL A 109 1.26 11.76 -1.76
C VAL A 109 1.37 10.88 -3.01
N GLU A 110 2.44 10.10 -3.10
CA GLU A 110 2.72 9.21 -4.23
C GLU A 110 1.64 8.14 -4.37
N THR A 111 1.21 7.57 -3.25
CA THR A 111 0.13 6.58 -3.22
C THR A 111 -1.19 7.18 -3.70
N THR A 112 -1.55 8.37 -3.20
CA THR A 112 -2.77 9.07 -3.61
C THR A 112 -2.73 9.41 -5.09
N ASN A 113 -1.61 9.93 -5.59
CA ASN A 113 -1.45 10.25 -7.00
C ASN A 113 -1.57 9.01 -7.89
N ALA A 114 -0.98 7.88 -7.49
CA ALA A 114 -1.08 6.62 -8.20
C ALA A 114 -2.54 6.14 -8.28
N MET A 115 -3.26 6.20 -7.18
CA MET A 115 -4.68 5.83 -7.12
C MET A 115 -5.53 6.75 -8.01
N MET A 116 -5.34 8.06 -7.91
CA MET A 116 -6.07 9.05 -8.73
C MET A 116 -5.79 8.86 -10.23
N TRP A 117 -4.52 8.65 -10.58
CA TRP A 117 -4.15 8.34 -11.96
C TRP A 117 -4.85 7.06 -12.45
N PHE A 118 -4.83 5.99 -11.66
CA PHE A 118 -5.43 4.71 -12.02
C PHE A 118 -6.94 4.86 -12.23
N PHE A 119 -7.66 5.48 -11.30
CA PHE A 119 -9.10 5.67 -11.43
C PHE A 119 -9.46 6.55 -12.62
N ASN A 120 -8.73 7.65 -12.86
CA ASN A 120 -8.95 8.50 -14.02
C ASN A 120 -8.71 7.77 -15.34
N SER A 121 -7.71 6.89 -15.41
CA SER A 121 -7.44 6.11 -16.62
C SER A 121 -8.51 5.06 -16.91
N MET A 122 -9.16 4.51 -15.87
CA MET A 122 -10.22 3.51 -16.01
C MET A 122 -11.58 4.11 -16.33
N LEU A 123 -11.88 5.30 -15.79
CA LEU A 123 -13.19 5.95 -15.96
C LEU A 123 -13.33 6.71 -17.29
N GLY A 124 -12.24 6.84 -18.06
CA GLY A 124 -12.20 7.66 -19.26
C GLY A 124 -12.34 9.16 -18.96
N SER A 125 -12.09 10.01 -19.96
CA SER A 125 -12.11 11.48 -19.83
C SER A 125 -13.47 12.09 -19.47
N SER A 126 -14.51 11.28 -19.33
CA SER A 126 -15.91 11.73 -19.13
C SER A 126 -16.29 11.94 -17.66
N VAL A 127 -15.56 11.37 -16.73
CA VAL A 127 -15.80 11.57 -15.30
C VAL A 127 -14.82 12.61 -14.80
N LYS A 128 -15.29 13.85 -14.61
CA LYS A 128 -14.61 14.84 -13.79
C LYS A 128 -14.69 14.40 -12.33
N LEU A 129 -13.90 13.41 -11.93
CA LEU A 129 -13.55 13.27 -10.54
C LEU A 129 -12.92 14.61 -10.14
N PHE A 130 -13.39 15.17 -9.03
CA PHE A 130 -12.94 16.45 -8.46
C PHE A 130 -11.44 16.65 -8.68
N ASP A 131 -11.08 17.33 -9.75
CA ASP A 131 -9.68 17.64 -10.05
C ASP A 131 -9.25 18.82 -9.20
N ARG A 132 -9.10 18.56 -7.89
CA ARG A 132 -8.45 19.48 -6.94
C ARG A 132 -6.94 19.30 -6.92
N SER A 133 -6.39 18.44 -7.78
CA SER A 133 -4.96 18.18 -7.82
C SER A 133 -4.15 19.47 -8.01
N LYS A 134 -4.62 20.37 -8.87
CA LYS A 134 -4.00 21.71 -9.05
C LYS A 134 -4.07 22.59 -7.81
N GLU A 135 -5.18 22.55 -7.09
CA GLU A 135 -5.38 23.34 -5.87
C GLU A 135 -4.52 22.82 -4.71
N LEU A 136 -4.25 21.50 -4.71
CA LEU A 136 -3.47 20.82 -3.66
C LEU A 136 -1.98 20.68 -4.03
N GLY A 137 -1.55 21.21 -5.19
CA GLY A 137 -0.15 21.16 -5.61
C GLY A 137 0.32 19.77 -6.08
N PHE A 138 -0.62 18.86 -6.39
CA PHE A 138 -0.27 17.54 -6.89
C PHE A 138 0.11 17.61 -8.38
N PRO A 139 1.08 16.83 -8.86
CA PRO A 139 1.39 16.71 -10.27
C PRO A 139 0.17 16.20 -11.05
N THR A 140 -0.21 16.93 -12.09
CA THR A 140 -1.45 16.70 -12.85
C THR A 140 -1.35 15.59 -13.90
N LYS A 141 -0.15 15.06 -14.14
CA LYS A 141 0.09 13.92 -15.04
C LYS A 141 1.27 13.10 -14.54
N PRO A 142 1.17 11.77 -14.52
CA PRO A 142 2.34 10.92 -14.44
C PRO A 142 3.19 11.15 -15.70
N THR A 143 4.50 11.27 -15.52
CA THR A 143 5.46 11.58 -16.61
C THR A 143 5.61 10.43 -17.64
N ALA A 144 5.04 9.26 -17.37
CA ALA A 144 4.91 8.18 -18.34
C ALA A 144 3.61 7.40 -18.09
N ALA A 145 2.83 7.18 -19.15
CA ALA A 145 1.81 6.13 -19.12
C ALA A 145 2.53 4.79 -18.88
N PRO A 146 2.02 3.90 -18.00
CA PRO A 146 2.56 2.57 -17.90
C PRO A 146 2.37 1.91 -19.26
N THR A 147 3.45 1.77 -19.98
CA THR A 147 3.50 0.76 -21.03
C THR A 147 3.24 -0.56 -20.34
N LYS A 148 2.49 -1.48 -20.97
CA LYS A 148 2.23 -2.85 -20.49
C LYS A 148 3.52 -3.68 -20.34
N SER A 149 4.58 -3.14 -19.79
CA SER A 149 5.77 -3.85 -19.41
C SER A 149 5.59 -4.20 -17.94
N PHE A 150 5.20 -5.43 -17.69
CA PHE A 150 5.23 -6.04 -16.36
C PHE A 150 6.69 -6.20 -15.91
N GLY A 151 7.38 -5.10 -15.82
CA GLY A 151 8.67 -4.97 -15.18
C GLY A 151 8.50 -4.04 -13.99
N VAL A 152 9.30 -4.22 -12.97
CA VAL A 152 9.39 -3.30 -11.83
C VAL A 152 9.75 -1.92 -12.40
N ASN A 153 8.75 -1.10 -12.66
CA ASN A 153 8.93 0.24 -13.21
C ASN A 153 8.64 1.23 -12.07
N SER A 154 9.69 1.90 -11.62
CA SER A 154 9.53 3.09 -10.79
C SER A 154 8.90 4.19 -11.65
N LEU A 155 7.61 4.45 -11.46
CA LEU A 155 7.00 5.68 -11.94
C LEU A 155 7.61 6.84 -11.14
N LYS A 156 8.30 7.74 -11.81
CA LYS A 156 8.71 9.01 -11.20
C LYS A 156 7.57 10.00 -11.40
N PHE A 157 7.10 10.55 -10.30
CA PHE A 157 6.21 11.70 -10.31
C PHE A 157 7.10 12.93 -10.11
N ASP A 158 7.15 13.83 -11.10
CA ASP A 158 7.79 15.14 -10.97
C ASP A 158 6.86 16.12 -10.25
#